data_46de45ebe19681656a5b2ab4e1478ff7
#
_entry.id   46de45ebe19681656a5b2ab4e1478ff7
#
_cell.length_a   1.000
_cell.length_b   1.000
_cell.length_c   1.000
_cell.angle_alpha   90.00
_cell.angle_beta   90.00
_cell.angle_gamma   90.00
#
_symmetry.space_group_name_H-M   'P 1'
#
loop_
_entity.id
_entity.type
_entity.pdbx_description
1 polymer ?
#
loop_
_entity_poly.entity_id
_entity_poly.type
_entity_poly.pdbx_seq_one_letter_code
_entity_poly.pdbx_strand_id
1 'polypeptide(L)'
;MFAYNAQVGCDQHGWALAYSIDAGNVHDSQAFLALFEQLKRFQSDYLIADAGYKTPSIAKFLLDQNITPVFPYTRPRGKKGKLHPKDFIYEEYYDCYLCPENHVLAYSTTNRDGYREYKSDPKICANCPLLSSCTESKKKQKILTRHIWRDYLEICEEIRHQKGSKELYQKRKESVERLFGTAKEYHNLRYTREVGKSKMKAKVGLALACLNIKKLVKVMAGKLFYFSLKTILIKILAYFENSNAEDIKKTNIK
;
A
#
# COMPACT_ATOMS: atom_id res chain seq x y z
N MET A 1 -19.04 -20.95 -3.51
CA MET A 1 -17.70 -20.92 -4.17
C MET A 1 -16.68 -20.58 -3.10
N PHE A 2 -15.66 -21.40 -2.91
CA PHE A 2 -14.59 -21.08 -1.96
C PHE A 2 -13.57 -20.14 -2.63
N ALA A 3 -13.24 -19.03 -1.97
CA ALA A 3 -12.22 -18.10 -2.43
C ALA A 3 -11.12 -17.99 -1.37
N TYR A 4 -9.90 -17.75 -1.82
CA TYR A 4 -8.76 -17.46 -0.97
C TYR A 4 -8.27 -16.04 -1.23
N ASN A 5 -7.85 -15.37 -0.17
CA ASN A 5 -7.17 -14.10 -0.24
C ASN A 5 -5.66 -14.35 -0.13
N ALA A 6 -4.91 -13.98 -1.17
CA ALA A 6 -3.46 -14.08 -1.20
C ALA A 6 -2.86 -12.68 -1.06
N GLN A 7 -2.12 -12.45 0.02
CA GLN A 7 -1.36 -11.23 0.25
C GLN A 7 0.11 -11.48 -0.04
N VAL A 8 0.76 -10.56 -0.73
CA VAL A 8 2.17 -10.67 -1.11
C VAL A 8 2.88 -9.37 -0.78
N GLY A 9 4.00 -9.47 -0.09
CA GLY A 9 4.96 -8.39 0.08
C GLY A 9 6.09 -8.53 -0.94
N CYS A 10 6.45 -7.44 -1.60
CA CYS A 10 7.57 -7.39 -2.52
C CYS A 10 8.39 -6.11 -2.30
N ASP A 11 9.64 -6.12 -2.78
CA ASP A 11 10.48 -4.92 -2.80
C ASP A 11 10.14 -3.99 -3.98
N GLN A 12 10.84 -2.86 -4.05
CA GLN A 12 10.68 -1.87 -5.13
C GLN A 12 10.98 -2.42 -6.53
N HIS A 13 11.74 -3.51 -6.62
CA HIS A 13 12.09 -4.18 -7.86
C HIS A 13 11.12 -5.30 -8.21
N GLY A 14 10.11 -5.56 -7.37
CA GLY A 14 9.11 -6.61 -7.54
C GLY A 14 9.62 -8.03 -7.26
N TRP A 15 10.62 -8.22 -6.37
CA TRP A 15 10.95 -9.52 -5.82
C TRP A 15 9.90 -9.88 -4.77
N ALA A 16 9.28 -11.03 -4.89
CA ALA A 16 8.38 -11.53 -3.85
C ALA A 16 9.18 -11.92 -2.61
N LEU A 17 8.96 -11.22 -1.50
CA LEU A 17 9.71 -11.40 -0.24
C LEU A 17 8.97 -12.28 0.75
N ALA A 18 7.65 -12.11 0.83
CA ALA A 18 6.78 -12.85 1.73
C ALA A 18 5.37 -12.97 1.17
N TYR A 19 4.61 -13.92 1.66
CA TYR A 19 3.19 -14.06 1.32
C TYR A 19 2.40 -14.74 2.44
N SER A 20 1.11 -14.42 2.50
CA SER A 20 0.14 -15.12 3.34
C SER A 20 -1.08 -15.51 2.53
N ILE A 21 -1.77 -16.56 3.00
CA ILE A 21 -3.03 -17.04 2.42
C ILE A 21 -4.07 -17.07 3.52
N ASP A 22 -5.20 -16.47 3.26
CA ASP A 22 -6.33 -16.47 4.17
C ASP A 22 -7.63 -16.84 3.44
N ALA A 23 -8.69 -17.09 4.18
CA ALA A 23 -10.01 -17.29 3.57
C ALA A 23 -10.47 -16.00 2.89
N GLY A 24 -11.17 -16.09 1.78
CA GLY A 24 -11.55 -14.92 0.98
C GLY A 24 -12.50 -13.93 1.68
N ASN A 25 -13.08 -14.30 2.81
CA ASN A 25 -13.90 -13.44 3.66
C ASN A 25 -13.09 -12.70 4.75
N VAL A 26 -11.80 -13.02 4.91
CA VAL A 26 -10.93 -12.29 5.85
C VAL A 26 -10.49 -10.98 5.21
N HIS A 27 -10.73 -9.88 5.91
CA HIS A 27 -10.34 -8.56 5.44
C HIS A 27 -8.82 -8.40 5.46
N ASP A 28 -8.25 -7.69 4.47
CA ASP A 28 -6.80 -7.51 4.31
C ASP A 28 -6.12 -6.98 5.57
N SER A 29 -6.77 -6.07 6.28
CA SER A 29 -6.25 -5.50 7.52
C SER A 29 -6.07 -6.52 8.65
N GLN A 30 -6.85 -7.60 8.67
CA GLN A 30 -6.73 -8.66 9.69
C GLN A 30 -5.55 -9.58 9.41
N ALA A 31 -5.26 -9.84 8.13
CA ALA A 31 -4.15 -10.69 7.72
C ALA A 31 -2.79 -9.94 7.68
N PHE A 32 -2.80 -8.61 7.84
CA PHE A 32 -1.62 -7.74 7.72
C PHE A 32 -0.47 -8.15 8.64
N LEU A 33 -0.74 -8.36 9.93
CA LEU A 33 0.32 -8.64 10.92
C LEU A 33 1.08 -9.92 10.61
N ALA A 34 0.38 -10.97 10.16
CA ALA A 34 1.01 -12.25 9.82
C ALA A 34 1.94 -12.13 8.59
N LEU A 35 1.62 -11.25 7.65
CA LEU A 35 2.48 -10.94 6.52
C LEU A 35 3.65 -10.05 6.96
N PHE A 36 3.39 -9.03 7.77
CA PHE A 36 4.40 -8.08 8.23
C PHE A 36 5.50 -8.75 9.04
N GLU A 37 5.18 -9.72 9.90
CA GLU A 37 6.16 -10.49 10.67
C GLU A 37 7.20 -11.21 9.78
N GLN A 38 6.80 -11.62 8.57
CA GLN A 38 7.72 -12.20 7.60
C GLN A 38 8.56 -11.14 6.87
N LEU A 39 8.02 -9.91 6.75
CA LEU A 39 8.66 -8.80 6.04
C LEU A 39 9.64 -8.00 6.91
N LYS A 40 9.47 -7.96 8.23
CA LYS A 40 10.27 -7.10 9.12
C LYS A 40 11.78 -7.38 9.09
N ARG A 41 12.20 -8.58 8.66
CA ARG A 41 13.61 -8.93 8.43
C ARG A 41 14.25 -8.12 7.29
N PHE A 42 13.44 -7.56 6.41
CA PHE A 42 13.88 -6.75 5.28
C PHE A 42 13.71 -5.27 5.64
N GLN A 43 14.50 -4.71 6.44
CA GLN A 43 14.41 -3.31 6.89
C GLN A 43 13.95 -2.37 5.77
N SER A 44 12.90 -1.60 6.01
CA SER A 44 12.33 -0.68 5.02
C SER A 44 11.85 0.61 5.66
N ASP A 45 12.15 1.74 5.02
CA ASP A 45 11.71 3.06 5.47
C ASP A 45 10.24 3.34 5.11
N TYR A 46 9.74 2.66 4.09
CA TYR A 46 8.39 2.87 3.54
C TYR A 46 7.65 1.56 3.37
N LEU A 47 6.35 1.57 3.69
CA LEU A 47 5.45 0.50 3.35
C LEU A 47 4.31 1.06 2.48
N ILE A 48 4.25 0.60 1.22
CA ILE A 48 3.25 1.02 0.26
C ILE A 48 2.17 -0.05 0.18
N ALA A 49 0.95 0.30 0.57
CA ALA A 49 -0.14 -0.68 0.61
C ALA A 49 -1.42 -0.15 -0.03
N ASP A 50 -2.37 -1.07 -0.26
CA ASP A 50 -3.67 -0.79 -0.84
C ASP A 50 -4.63 -0.12 0.16
N ALA A 51 -5.76 0.37 -0.34
CA ALA A 51 -6.81 0.95 0.47
C ALA A 51 -7.35 0.01 1.55
N GLY A 52 -7.34 -1.31 1.32
CA GLY A 52 -7.74 -2.32 2.29
C GLY A 52 -6.90 -2.34 3.57
N TYR A 53 -5.66 -1.85 3.51
CA TYR A 53 -4.75 -1.76 4.66
C TYR A 53 -4.81 -0.41 5.38
N LYS A 54 -5.51 0.58 4.83
CA LYS A 54 -5.62 1.92 5.41
C LYS A 54 -6.58 1.94 6.59
N THR A 55 -6.12 1.43 7.72
CA THR A 55 -6.85 1.42 8.99
C THR A 55 -6.07 2.17 10.08
N PRO A 56 -6.75 2.74 11.10
CA PRO A 56 -6.07 3.44 12.18
C PRO A 56 -5.03 2.57 12.90
N SER A 57 -5.35 1.28 13.11
CA SER A 57 -4.47 0.32 13.79
C SER A 57 -3.19 0.04 13.01
N ILE A 58 -3.29 -0.14 11.68
CA ILE A 58 -2.12 -0.37 10.82
C ILE A 58 -1.29 0.91 10.69
N ALA A 59 -1.94 2.07 10.55
CA ALA A 59 -1.24 3.34 10.49
C ALA A 59 -0.42 3.58 11.77
N LYS A 60 -1.05 3.43 12.95
CA LYS A 60 -0.35 3.50 14.22
C LYS A 60 0.80 2.51 14.30
N PHE A 61 0.54 1.24 14.01
CA PHE A 61 1.54 0.18 14.10
C PHE A 61 2.79 0.48 13.25
N LEU A 62 2.62 0.95 12.02
CA LEU A 62 3.73 1.27 11.13
C LEU A 62 4.53 2.49 11.62
N LEU A 63 3.84 3.55 12.03
CA LEU A 63 4.49 4.76 12.55
C LEU A 63 5.25 4.48 13.86
N ASP A 64 4.71 3.64 14.75
CA ASP A 64 5.40 3.19 15.96
C ASP A 64 6.67 2.37 15.65
N GLN A 65 6.75 1.73 14.48
CA GLN A 65 7.94 1.03 13.98
C GLN A 65 8.88 1.91 13.15
N ASN A 66 8.65 3.23 13.10
CA ASN A 66 9.36 4.20 12.26
C ASN A 66 9.30 3.85 10.76
N ILE A 67 8.24 3.20 10.30
CA ILE A 67 7.99 2.89 8.90
C ILE A 67 6.94 3.87 8.38
N THR A 68 7.28 4.59 7.33
CA THR A 68 6.38 5.57 6.70
C THR A 68 5.30 4.86 5.87
N PRO A 69 4.01 4.92 6.26
CA PRO A 69 2.93 4.29 5.50
C PRO A 69 2.54 5.14 4.29
N VAL A 70 2.54 4.56 3.11
CA VAL A 70 2.10 5.22 1.87
C VAL A 70 0.81 4.58 1.39
N PHE A 71 -0.32 5.24 1.67
CA PHE A 71 -1.66 4.78 1.32
C PHE A 71 -2.29 5.62 0.20
N PRO A 72 -3.22 5.04 -0.58
CA PRO A 72 -3.95 5.80 -1.60
C PRO A 72 -4.97 6.75 -0.98
N TYR A 73 -5.39 7.73 -1.79
CA TYR A 73 -6.59 8.47 -1.49
C TYR A 73 -7.81 7.56 -1.46
N THR A 74 -8.59 7.64 -0.41
CA THR A 74 -9.87 6.94 -0.30
C THR A 74 -10.99 7.98 -0.30
N ARG A 75 -11.82 7.94 -1.34
CA ARG A 75 -12.96 8.87 -1.43
C ARG A 75 -13.93 8.62 -0.28
N PRO A 76 -14.28 9.64 0.50
CA PRO A 76 -15.30 9.51 1.53
C PRO A 76 -16.61 8.99 0.94
N ARG A 77 -17.18 7.96 1.56
CA ARG A 77 -18.49 7.44 1.18
C ARG A 77 -19.56 8.31 1.83
N GLY A 78 -20.63 8.62 1.09
CA GLY A 78 -21.75 9.39 1.61
C GLY A 78 -22.89 9.42 0.61
N LYS A 79 -24.08 9.73 1.10
CA LYS A 79 -25.27 9.92 0.27
C LYS A 79 -25.23 11.30 -0.39
N LYS A 80 -25.62 11.41 -1.65
CA LYS A 80 -25.73 12.69 -2.35
C LYS A 80 -26.72 13.62 -1.61
N GLY A 81 -26.35 14.88 -1.41
CA GLY A 81 -27.17 15.86 -0.70
C GLY A 81 -27.19 15.73 0.83
N LYS A 82 -26.34 14.86 1.41
CA LYS A 82 -26.17 14.74 2.86
C LYS A 82 -24.81 15.26 3.31
N LEU A 83 -24.77 15.84 4.51
CA LEU A 83 -23.54 16.28 5.15
C LEU A 83 -22.62 15.07 5.46
N HIS A 84 -21.35 15.21 5.07
CA HIS A 84 -20.31 14.23 5.33
C HIS A 84 -19.59 14.51 6.65
N PRO A 85 -18.92 13.55 7.26
CA PRO A 85 -18.10 13.78 8.44
C PRO A 85 -17.06 14.89 8.31
N LYS A 86 -16.55 15.14 7.11
CA LYS A 86 -15.59 16.23 6.80
C LYS A 86 -16.19 17.63 6.89
N ASP A 87 -17.52 17.75 6.85
CA ASP A 87 -18.22 19.04 6.97
C ASP A 87 -18.36 19.46 8.44
N PHE A 88 -17.93 18.62 9.36
CA PHE A 88 -17.89 18.86 10.81
C PHE A 88 -16.44 19.06 11.23
N ILE A 89 -16.19 20.08 12.04
CA ILE A 89 -14.85 20.42 12.53
C ILE A 89 -14.63 19.72 13.87
N TYR A 90 -13.55 18.95 13.98
CA TYR A 90 -13.14 18.38 15.26
C TYR A 90 -12.33 19.40 16.04
N GLU A 91 -12.75 19.67 17.27
CA GLU A 91 -12.04 20.54 18.20
C GLU A 91 -11.35 19.68 19.26
N GLU A 92 -10.02 19.59 19.15
CA GLU A 92 -9.21 18.68 19.96
C GLU A 92 -9.20 19.08 21.44
N TYR A 93 -9.11 20.38 21.72
CA TYR A 93 -9.03 20.89 23.11
C TYR A 93 -10.26 20.54 23.93
N TYR A 94 -11.46 20.63 23.33
CA TYR A 94 -12.72 20.32 24.01
C TYR A 94 -13.23 18.91 23.74
N ASP A 95 -12.49 18.09 22.95
CA ASP A 95 -12.91 16.77 22.52
C ASP A 95 -14.36 16.73 22.03
N CYS A 96 -14.70 17.60 21.08
CA CYS A 96 -16.02 17.70 20.49
C CYS A 96 -15.99 17.96 18.98
N TYR A 97 -17.14 17.84 18.33
CA TYR A 97 -17.30 18.28 16.95
C TYR A 97 -18.19 19.54 16.91
N LEU A 98 -17.87 20.45 16.00
CA LEU A 98 -18.72 21.57 15.62
C LEU A 98 -19.43 21.23 14.29
N CYS A 99 -20.75 21.41 14.25
CA CYS A 99 -21.50 21.26 13.01
C CYS A 99 -21.43 22.55 12.16
N PRO A 100 -21.85 22.53 10.87
CA PRO A 100 -21.84 23.73 10.02
C PRO A 100 -22.65 24.93 10.58
N GLU A 101 -23.59 24.68 11.46
CA GLU A 101 -24.35 25.72 12.20
C GLU A 101 -23.70 26.09 13.56
N ASN A 102 -22.41 25.73 13.75
CA ASN A 102 -21.63 26.00 14.96
C ASN A 102 -22.19 25.42 16.27
N HIS A 103 -23.01 24.38 16.20
CA HIS A 103 -23.48 23.68 17.39
C HIS A 103 -22.56 22.50 17.72
N VAL A 104 -22.39 22.29 19.05
CA VAL A 104 -21.49 21.26 19.58
C VAL A 104 -22.15 19.87 19.49
N LEU A 105 -21.38 18.90 19.01
CA LEU A 105 -21.62 17.49 19.21
C LEU A 105 -20.67 17.02 20.31
N ALA A 106 -21.19 16.80 21.48
CA ALA A 106 -20.39 16.40 22.65
C ALA A 106 -20.04 14.93 22.61
N TYR A 107 -18.87 14.57 23.17
CA TYR A 107 -18.51 13.19 23.44
C TYR A 107 -19.58 12.49 24.26
N SER A 108 -19.93 11.26 23.87
CA SER A 108 -20.96 10.47 24.55
C SER A 108 -20.39 9.18 25.14
N THR A 109 -19.72 8.38 24.34
CA THR A 109 -19.18 7.07 24.74
C THR A 109 -18.11 6.60 23.78
N THR A 110 -17.32 5.60 24.20
CA THR A 110 -16.41 4.87 23.31
C THR A 110 -16.88 3.42 23.24
N ASN A 111 -17.05 2.90 22.04
CA ASN A 111 -17.44 1.52 21.83
C ASN A 111 -16.24 0.55 22.01
N ARG A 112 -16.50 -0.77 21.98
CA ARG A 112 -15.46 -1.81 22.16
C ARG A 112 -14.45 -1.84 21.03
N ASP A 113 -14.78 -1.32 19.86
CA ASP A 113 -13.91 -1.24 18.69
C ASP A 113 -13.02 0.01 18.68
N GLY A 114 -13.05 0.80 19.77
CA GLY A 114 -12.24 2.01 19.92
C GLY A 114 -12.78 3.23 19.18
N TYR A 115 -14.07 3.24 18.81
CA TYR A 115 -14.70 4.43 18.24
C TYR A 115 -15.39 5.25 19.31
N ARG A 116 -14.97 6.52 19.44
CA ARG A 116 -15.64 7.56 20.22
C ARG A 116 -16.87 8.03 19.45
N GLU A 117 -18.00 8.14 20.13
CA GLU A 117 -19.25 8.67 19.58
C GLU A 117 -19.50 10.08 20.09
N TYR A 118 -19.80 10.98 19.17
CA TYR A 118 -20.15 12.37 19.45
C TYR A 118 -21.58 12.62 19.01
N LYS A 119 -22.40 13.20 19.88
CA LYS A 119 -23.84 13.36 19.67
C LYS A 119 -24.26 14.82 19.77
N SER A 120 -25.11 15.25 18.83
CA SER A 120 -25.75 16.56 18.87
C SER A 120 -26.92 16.56 19.84
N ASP A 121 -27.32 17.77 20.34
CA ASP A 121 -28.53 17.93 21.11
C ASP A 121 -29.77 17.87 20.18
N PRO A 122 -30.70 16.93 20.40
CA PRO A 122 -31.90 16.80 19.60
C PRO A 122 -32.81 18.03 19.64
N LYS A 123 -32.80 18.78 20.76
CA LYS A 123 -33.63 20.00 20.93
C LYS A 123 -33.17 21.11 20.01
N ILE A 124 -31.86 21.28 19.88
CA ILE A 124 -31.24 22.26 18.97
C ILE A 124 -31.46 21.82 17.52
N CYS A 125 -31.18 20.56 17.21
CA CYS A 125 -31.32 20.01 15.87
C CYS A 125 -32.76 19.99 15.35
N ALA A 126 -33.76 19.98 16.24
CA ALA A 126 -35.19 20.00 15.84
C ALA A 126 -35.58 21.23 15.02
N ASN A 127 -34.94 22.38 15.28
CA ASN A 127 -35.20 23.65 14.61
C ASN A 127 -34.10 24.04 13.60
N CYS A 128 -33.15 23.13 13.32
CA CYS A 128 -32.00 23.40 12.44
C CYS A 128 -32.42 23.39 10.96
N PRO A 129 -32.06 24.42 10.19
CA PRO A 129 -32.37 24.48 8.73
C PRO A 129 -31.70 23.36 7.95
N LEU A 130 -30.57 22.84 8.43
CA LEU A 130 -29.83 21.77 7.77
C LEU A 130 -30.28 20.37 8.23
N LEU A 131 -31.33 20.22 9.03
CA LEU A 131 -31.74 18.92 9.58
C LEU A 131 -31.93 17.86 8.52
N SER A 132 -32.61 18.19 7.41
CA SER A 132 -32.91 17.26 6.33
C SER A 132 -31.68 16.75 5.60
N SER A 133 -30.63 17.57 5.48
CA SER A 133 -29.35 17.20 4.89
C SER A 133 -28.37 16.58 5.89
N CYS A 134 -28.56 16.82 7.21
CA CYS A 134 -27.67 16.40 8.26
C CYS A 134 -27.95 14.97 8.76
N THR A 135 -29.21 14.64 9.09
CA THR A 135 -29.56 13.35 9.66
C THR A 135 -30.94 12.86 9.24
N GLU A 136 -31.08 11.53 9.14
CA GLU A 136 -32.36 10.84 8.92
C GLU A 136 -32.89 10.20 10.22
N SER A 137 -32.25 10.48 11.36
CA SER A 137 -32.65 9.93 12.65
C SER A 137 -34.04 10.41 13.09
N LYS A 138 -34.93 9.50 13.47
CA LYS A 138 -36.23 9.83 14.08
C LYS A 138 -36.07 10.69 15.33
N LYS A 139 -34.95 10.56 16.05
CA LYS A 139 -34.64 11.36 17.24
C LYS A 139 -34.07 12.76 16.90
N LYS A 140 -33.99 13.13 15.61
CA LYS A 140 -33.39 14.40 15.14
C LYS A 140 -31.98 14.64 15.69
N GLN A 141 -31.21 13.56 15.88
CA GLN A 141 -29.87 13.59 16.45
C GLN A 141 -28.83 13.14 15.42
N LYS A 142 -27.77 13.91 15.27
CA LYS A 142 -26.59 13.52 14.51
C LYS A 142 -25.60 12.80 15.41
N ILE A 143 -25.06 11.68 14.92
CA ILE A 143 -23.98 10.94 15.58
C ILE A 143 -22.79 10.90 14.62
N LEU A 144 -21.63 11.29 15.13
CA LEU A 144 -20.34 11.11 14.44
C LEU A 144 -19.49 10.16 15.26
N THR A 145 -18.67 9.39 14.57
CA THR A 145 -17.71 8.47 15.19
C THR A 145 -16.29 8.82 14.78
N ARG A 146 -15.37 8.84 15.76
CA ARG A 146 -13.92 9.03 15.56
C ARG A 146 -13.19 7.90 16.26
N HIS A 147 -12.33 7.18 15.53
CA HIS A 147 -11.49 6.17 16.15
C HIS A 147 -10.43 6.83 17.03
N ILE A 148 -10.08 6.24 18.19
CA ILE A 148 -9.07 6.76 19.12
C ILE A 148 -7.70 7.00 18.48
N TRP A 149 -7.39 6.28 17.41
CA TRP A 149 -6.15 6.41 16.61
C TRP A 149 -6.41 7.11 15.27
N ARG A 150 -7.39 8.00 15.21
CA ARG A 150 -7.71 8.73 13.98
C ARG A 150 -6.58 9.63 13.52
N ASP A 151 -5.85 10.20 14.46
CA ASP A 151 -4.74 11.13 14.22
C ASP A 151 -3.64 10.47 13.38
N TYR A 152 -3.37 9.18 13.58
CA TYR A 152 -2.43 8.42 12.75
C TYR A 152 -2.86 8.32 11.27
N LEU A 153 -4.16 8.29 10.99
CA LEU A 153 -4.65 8.38 9.61
C LEU A 153 -4.51 9.79 9.04
N GLU A 154 -4.61 10.81 9.86
CA GLU A 154 -4.40 12.21 9.46
C GLU A 154 -2.94 12.44 9.10
N ILE A 155 -2.00 11.91 9.89
CA ILE A 155 -0.57 11.86 9.55
C ILE A 155 -0.35 11.14 8.19
N CYS A 156 -1.02 10.02 7.94
CA CYS A 156 -0.94 9.33 6.65
C CYS A 156 -1.44 10.18 5.48
N GLU A 157 -2.45 11.04 5.69
CA GLU A 157 -2.91 11.98 4.67
C GLU A 157 -1.87 13.09 4.42
N GLU A 158 -1.21 13.59 5.47
CA GLU A 158 -0.11 14.55 5.33
C GLU A 158 1.05 13.95 4.55
N ILE A 159 1.47 12.72 4.89
CA ILE A 159 2.49 11.96 4.14
C ILE A 159 2.08 11.84 2.66
N ARG A 160 0.83 11.57 2.36
CA ARG A 160 0.32 11.46 0.99
C ARG A 160 0.46 12.75 0.19
N HIS A 161 0.40 13.90 0.86
CA HIS A 161 0.56 15.23 0.25
C HIS A 161 2.03 15.68 0.12
N GLN A 162 2.98 14.98 0.76
CA GLN A 162 4.39 15.27 0.64
C GLN A 162 4.91 15.00 -0.78
N LYS A 163 5.92 15.78 -1.18
CA LYS A 163 6.60 15.61 -2.46
C LYS A 163 7.21 14.20 -2.56
N GLY A 164 6.96 13.53 -3.68
CA GLY A 164 7.46 12.17 -3.94
C GLY A 164 6.53 11.03 -3.51
N SER A 165 5.54 11.27 -2.63
CA SER A 165 4.63 10.20 -2.16
C SER A 165 3.75 9.63 -3.27
N LYS A 166 3.35 10.45 -4.24
CA LYS A 166 2.57 10.03 -5.40
C LYS A 166 3.38 9.11 -6.31
N GLU A 167 4.62 9.45 -6.55
CA GLU A 167 5.58 8.67 -7.34
C GLU A 167 5.90 7.34 -6.66
N LEU A 168 6.10 7.36 -5.34
CA LEU A 168 6.27 6.13 -4.55
C LEU A 168 5.05 5.21 -4.68
N TYR A 169 3.84 5.74 -4.53
CA TYR A 169 2.63 4.94 -4.68
C TYR A 169 2.47 4.37 -6.10
N GLN A 170 2.86 5.12 -7.13
CA GLN A 170 2.79 4.65 -8.52
C GLN A 170 3.71 3.44 -8.78
N LYS A 171 4.84 3.31 -8.07
CA LYS A 171 5.73 2.13 -8.17
C LYS A 171 5.04 0.80 -7.87
N ARG A 172 3.89 0.80 -7.16
CA ARG A 172 3.06 -0.41 -6.99
C ARG A 172 2.66 -1.06 -8.31
N LYS A 173 2.36 -0.28 -9.34
CA LYS A 173 1.97 -0.80 -10.67
C LYS A 173 3.09 -1.62 -11.29
N GLU A 174 4.32 -1.16 -11.11
CA GLU A 174 5.51 -1.80 -11.67
C GLU A 174 6.01 -2.98 -10.82
N SER A 175 5.67 -3.03 -9.56
CA SER A 175 6.09 -4.05 -8.61
C SER A 175 4.98 -5.08 -8.33
N VAL A 176 4.20 -4.88 -7.27
CA VAL A 176 3.24 -5.89 -6.79
C VAL A 176 2.09 -6.14 -7.76
N GLU A 177 1.56 -5.10 -8.44
CA GLU A 177 0.46 -5.31 -9.41
C GLU A 177 0.94 -6.10 -10.62
N ARG A 178 2.12 -5.78 -11.14
CA ARG A 178 2.76 -6.54 -12.24
C ARG A 178 3.07 -7.97 -11.83
N LEU A 179 3.52 -8.19 -10.59
CA LEU A 179 3.78 -9.52 -10.04
C LEU A 179 2.49 -10.34 -10.03
N PHE A 180 1.39 -9.81 -9.49
CA PHE A 180 0.10 -10.49 -9.50
C PHE A 180 -0.44 -10.71 -10.90
N GLY A 181 -0.32 -9.73 -11.80
CA GLY A 181 -0.70 -9.86 -13.21
C GLY A 181 0.01 -11.04 -13.85
N THR A 182 1.34 -11.09 -13.73
CA THR A 182 2.15 -12.19 -14.27
C THR A 182 1.80 -13.53 -13.64
N ALA A 183 1.57 -13.58 -12.32
CA ALA A 183 1.19 -14.80 -11.62
C ALA A 183 -0.17 -15.34 -12.07
N LYS A 184 -1.14 -14.46 -12.33
CA LYS A 184 -2.47 -14.84 -12.83
C LYS A 184 -2.43 -15.34 -14.26
N GLU A 185 -1.66 -14.72 -15.14
CA GLU A 185 -1.62 -15.07 -16.57
C GLU A 185 -0.73 -16.30 -16.84
N TYR A 186 0.45 -16.39 -16.21
CA TYR A 186 1.45 -17.39 -16.59
C TYR A 186 1.67 -18.50 -15.55
N HIS A 187 1.14 -18.34 -14.31
CA HIS A 187 1.32 -19.31 -13.23
C HIS A 187 0.00 -19.84 -12.67
N ASN A 188 -1.08 -19.69 -13.44
CA ASN A 188 -2.41 -20.25 -13.12
C ASN A 188 -2.93 -19.87 -11.72
N LEU A 189 -2.68 -18.61 -11.27
CA LEU A 189 -3.22 -18.10 -10.00
C LEU A 189 -4.58 -17.40 -10.15
N ARG A 190 -5.13 -17.29 -11.38
CA ARG A 190 -6.47 -16.72 -11.60
C ARG A 190 -7.57 -17.62 -11.05
N TYR A 191 -7.40 -18.93 -11.22
CA TYR A 191 -8.34 -19.94 -10.73
C TYR A 191 -7.59 -21.03 -9.98
N THR A 192 -8.29 -21.69 -9.03
CA THR A 192 -7.70 -22.80 -8.32
C THR A 192 -8.71 -23.93 -8.17
N ARG A 193 -8.23 -25.16 -8.25
CA ARG A 193 -8.94 -26.38 -7.84
C ARG A 193 -8.53 -26.85 -6.45
N GLU A 194 -7.50 -26.20 -5.87
CA GLU A 194 -6.98 -26.55 -4.57
C GLU A 194 -7.98 -26.20 -3.47
N VAL A 195 -8.25 -27.14 -2.59
CA VAL A 195 -9.08 -27.00 -1.40
C VAL A 195 -8.20 -27.14 -0.17
N GLY A 196 -8.30 -26.16 0.73
CA GLY A 196 -7.52 -26.09 1.96
C GLY A 196 -6.35 -25.09 1.89
N LYS A 197 -6.15 -24.39 3.02
CA LYS A 197 -5.15 -23.32 3.17
C LYS A 197 -3.72 -23.78 2.86
N SER A 198 -3.36 -25.00 3.30
CA SER A 198 -2.01 -25.56 3.10
C SER A 198 -1.69 -25.77 1.63
N LYS A 199 -2.59 -26.41 0.87
CA LYS A 199 -2.41 -26.64 -0.57
C LYS A 199 -2.36 -25.33 -1.33
N MET A 200 -3.23 -24.38 -0.98
CA MET A 200 -3.23 -23.07 -1.62
C MET A 200 -1.94 -22.28 -1.31
N LYS A 201 -1.43 -22.38 -0.07
CA LYS A 201 -0.15 -21.79 0.32
C LYS A 201 1.00 -22.37 -0.51
N ALA A 202 1.06 -23.70 -0.66
CA ALA A 202 2.07 -24.36 -1.50
C ALA A 202 1.99 -23.89 -2.97
N LYS A 203 0.79 -23.85 -3.55
CA LYS A 203 0.57 -23.39 -4.94
C LYS A 203 1.05 -21.97 -5.16
N VAL A 204 0.67 -21.04 -4.29
CA VAL A 204 1.07 -19.62 -4.39
C VAL A 204 2.57 -19.48 -4.17
N GLY A 205 3.14 -20.17 -3.17
CA GLY A 205 4.57 -20.15 -2.89
C GLY A 205 5.40 -20.63 -4.08
N LEU A 206 5.00 -21.73 -4.72
CA LEU A 206 5.66 -22.24 -5.90
C LEU A 206 5.61 -21.24 -7.07
N ALA A 207 4.45 -20.64 -7.32
CA ALA A 207 4.30 -19.62 -8.37
C ALA A 207 5.21 -18.39 -8.13
N LEU A 208 5.26 -17.90 -6.89
CA LEU A 208 6.14 -16.77 -6.52
C LEU A 208 7.63 -17.15 -6.62
N ALA A 209 8.00 -18.36 -6.21
CA ALA A 209 9.37 -18.87 -6.37
C ALA A 209 9.78 -18.94 -7.85
N CYS A 210 8.92 -19.47 -8.73
CA CYS A 210 9.15 -19.49 -10.17
C CYS A 210 9.33 -18.07 -10.76
N LEU A 211 8.53 -17.09 -10.31
CA LEU A 211 8.68 -15.70 -10.72
C LEU A 211 10.01 -15.10 -10.29
N ASN A 212 10.43 -15.35 -9.05
CA ASN A 212 11.72 -14.91 -8.54
C ASN A 212 12.89 -15.56 -9.30
N ILE A 213 12.84 -16.87 -9.57
CA ILE A 213 13.86 -17.59 -10.36
C ILE A 213 13.94 -17.02 -11.77
N LYS A 214 12.81 -16.85 -12.45
CA LYS A 214 12.77 -16.25 -13.80
C LYS A 214 13.40 -14.86 -13.83
N LYS A 215 13.17 -14.06 -12.78
CA LYS A 215 13.76 -12.73 -12.63
C LYS A 215 15.26 -12.82 -12.39
N LEU A 216 15.70 -13.74 -11.52
CA LEU A 216 17.11 -13.99 -11.24
C LEU A 216 17.87 -14.36 -12.52
N VAL A 217 17.35 -15.29 -13.30
CA VAL A 217 17.95 -15.70 -14.59
C VAL A 217 18.11 -14.51 -15.53
N LYS A 218 17.08 -13.65 -15.64
CA LYS A 218 17.18 -12.43 -16.47
C LYS A 218 18.27 -11.47 -16.00
N VAL A 219 18.39 -11.25 -14.68
CA VAL A 219 19.44 -10.39 -14.12
C VAL A 219 20.83 -10.98 -14.36
N MET A 220 20.98 -12.29 -14.20
CA MET A 220 22.25 -12.99 -14.44
C MET A 220 22.61 -12.96 -15.94
N ALA A 221 21.69 -13.24 -16.83
CA ALA A 221 21.90 -13.17 -18.28
C ALA A 221 22.31 -11.76 -18.74
N GLY A 222 21.65 -10.71 -18.22
CA GLY A 222 22.03 -9.33 -18.50
C GLY A 222 23.44 -8.98 -18.02
N LYS A 223 23.86 -9.46 -16.85
CA LYS A 223 25.23 -9.28 -16.35
C LYS A 223 26.27 -10.02 -17.21
N LEU A 224 25.98 -11.26 -17.61
CA LEU A 224 26.86 -12.05 -18.48
C LEU A 224 27.01 -11.38 -19.86
N PHE A 225 25.93 -10.87 -20.43
CA PHE A 225 25.97 -10.16 -21.72
C PHE A 225 26.80 -8.87 -21.63
N TYR A 226 26.64 -8.09 -20.56
CA TYR A 226 27.44 -6.88 -20.34
C TYR A 226 28.92 -7.20 -20.16
N PHE A 227 29.25 -8.25 -19.41
CA PHE A 227 30.64 -8.68 -19.22
C PHE A 227 31.26 -9.15 -20.51
N SER A 228 30.54 -9.92 -21.33
CA SER A 228 30.98 -10.36 -22.64
C SER A 228 31.25 -9.20 -23.61
N LEU A 229 30.33 -8.22 -23.69
CA LEU A 229 30.51 -7.00 -24.49
C LEU A 229 31.73 -6.20 -24.06
N LYS A 230 31.95 -6.02 -22.74
CA LYS A 230 33.11 -5.30 -22.20
C LYS A 230 34.43 -6.01 -22.60
N THR A 231 34.45 -7.34 -22.53
CA THR A 231 35.61 -8.14 -22.91
C THR A 231 35.90 -8.04 -24.41
N ILE A 232 34.89 -8.04 -25.27
CA ILE A 232 35.01 -7.86 -26.72
C ILE A 232 35.53 -6.44 -27.04
N LEU A 233 34.99 -5.42 -26.41
CA LEU A 233 35.44 -4.03 -26.58
C LEU A 233 36.91 -3.83 -26.19
N ILE A 234 37.34 -4.41 -25.07
CA ILE A 234 38.74 -4.37 -24.63
C ILE A 234 39.65 -5.05 -25.69
N LYS A 235 39.26 -6.20 -26.23
CA LYS A 235 40.03 -6.87 -27.28
C LYS A 235 40.11 -6.06 -28.58
N ILE A 236 39.02 -5.40 -28.96
CA ILE A 236 38.99 -4.52 -30.15
C ILE A 236 39.91 -3.32 -29.96
N LEU A 237 39.86 -2.66 -28.80
CA LEU A 237 40.73 -1.53 -28.48
C LEU A 237 42.22 -1.95 -28.50
N ALA A 238 42.58 -3.06 -27.86
CA ALA A 238 43.94 -3.62 -27.87
C ALA A 238 44.42 -3.95 -29.27
N TYR A 239 43.54 -4.43 -30.17
CA TYR A 239 43.89 -4.68 -31.57
C TYR A 239 44.23 -3.37 -32.32
N PHE A 240 43.45 -2.32 -32.13
CA PHE A 240 43.75 -1.02 -32.76
C PHE A 240 45.03 -0.36 -32.22
N GLU A 241 45.31 -0.50 -30.91
CA GLU A 241 46.56 0.01 -30.33
C GLU A 241 47.80 -0.72 -30.90
N ASN A 242 47.74 -2.04 -31.05
CA ASN A 242 48.82 -2.83 -31.64
C ASN A 242 49.01 -2.52 -33.14
N SER A 243 47.92 -2.33 -33.88
CA SER A 243 47.97 -1.98 -35.30
C SER A 243 48.64 -0.60 -35.54
N ASN A 244 48.29 0.39 -34.71
CA ASN A 244 48.94 1.71 -34.78
C ASN A 244 50.41 1.66 -34.37
N ALA A 245 50.81 0.79 -33.46
CA ALA A 245 52.21 0.63 -33.06
C ALA A 245 53.07 -0.04 -34.16
N GLU A 246 52.51 -0.93 -34.99
CA GLU A 246 53.19 -1.49 -36.15
C GLU A 246 53.35 -0.50 -37.30
N ASP A 247 52.36 0.36 -37.52
CA ASP A 247 52.44 1.40 -38.58
C ASP A 247 53.44 2.50 -38.24
N ILE A 248 53.59 2.85 -36.97
CA ILE A 248 54.61 3.81 -36.50
C ILE A 248 56.01 3.23 -36.64
N LYS A 249 56.19 1.92 -36.43
CA LYS A 249 57.49 1.26 -36.63
C LYS A 249 57.91 1.18 -38.12
N LYS A 250 56.93 1.05 -39.04
CA LYS A 250 57.20 1.01 -40.48
C LYS A 250 57.51 2.39 -41.06
N THR A 251 57.06 3.47 -40.46
CA THR A 251 57.35 4.85 -40.89
C THR A 251 58.68 5.37 -40.39
N ASN A 252 59.30 4.76 -39.38
CA ASN A 252 60.59 5.17 -38.82
C ASN A 252 61.81 4.41 -39.43
N ILE A 253 61.62 3.59 -40.49
CA ILE A 253 62.65 2.79 -41.17
C ILE A 253 62.79 3.26 -42.65
N LYS A 254 62.66 4.55 -42.91
CA LYS A 254 63.04 5.16 -44.19
C LYS A 254 63.98 6.32 -43.97
#